data_17fcc930f712ef40601aa7206f5827db
#
_entry.id   17fcc930f712ef40601aa7206f5827db
#
_cell.length_a   1.000
_cell.length_b   1.000
_cell.length_c   1.000
_cell.angle_alpha   90.00
_cell.angle_beta   90.00
_cell.angle_gamma   90.00
#
_symmetry.space_group_name_H-M   'P 1'
#
loop_
_entity.id
_entity.type
_entity.pdbx_description
1 polymer ?
#
loop_
_entity_poly.entity_id
_entity_poly.type
_entity_poly.pdbx_seq_one_letter_code
_entity_poly.pdbx_strand_id
1 'polypeptide(L)' 'MREKKQWLIVTFYTTSAAMAAEKACGQAGLPGRIIPVPREITADCGLGWRTAPENWEKTEALFKSLSLETDGYHICML' A
#
# COMPACT_ATOMS: atom_id res chain seq x y z
N MET A 1 -8.75 -17.93 16.83
CA MET A 1 -8.27 -16.56 17.01
C MET A 1 -7.22 -16.24 15.95
N ARG A 2 -7.35 -15.10 15.27
CA ARG A 2 -6.38 -14.74 14.27
C ARG A 2 -5.12 -14.16 14.89
N GLU A 3 -3.98 -14.63 14.44
CA GLU A 3 -2.73 -14.01 14.79
C GLU A 3 -2.54 -12.75 13.95
N LYS A 4 -2.05 -11.70 14.59
CA LYS A 4 -1.69 -10.48 13.86
C LYS A 4 -0.38 -10.70 13.12
N LYS A 5 -0.32 -10.19 11.91
CA LYS A 5 0.86 -10.26 11.06
C LYS A 5 1.33 -8.86 10.73
N GLN A 6 2.61 -8.76 10.42
CA GLN A 6 3.14 -7.50 9.90
C GLN A 6 2.73 -7.33 8.44
N TRP A 7 2.30 -6.12 8.10
CA TRP A 7 1.92 -5.76 6.75
C TRP A 7 2.57 -4.45 6.37
N LEU A 8 2.97 -4.34 5.10
CA LEU A 8 3.35 -3.07 4.54
C LEU A 8 2.08 -2.35 4.10
N ILE A 9 1.91 -1.13 4.57
CA ILE A 9 0.80 -0.27 4.17
C ILE A 9 1.40 0.95 3.48
N VAL A 10 1.08 1.14 2.21
CA VAL A 10 1.49 2.31 1.46
C VAL A 10 0.32 3.27 1.42
N THR A 11 0.52 4.49 1.87
CA THR A 11 -0.52 5.50 1.92
C THR A 11 -0.38 6.48 0.77
N PHE A 12 -1.48 7.12 0.40
CA PHE A 12 -1.55 7.99 -0.77
C PHE A 12 -2.21 9.31 -0.41
N TYR A 13 -1.90 10.36 -1.18
CA TYR A 13 -2.53 11.66 -1.00
C TYR A 13 -3.93 11.73 -1.58
N THR A 14 -4.22 10.93 -2.60
CA THR A 14 -5.51 10.96 -3.28
C THR A 14 -6.03 9.56 -3.52
N THR A 15 -7.35 9.45 -3.64
CA THR A 15 -8.02 8.19 -3.98
C THR A 15 -7.59 7.72 -5.37
N SER A 16 -7.41 8.66 -6.30
CA SER A 16 -6.96 8.34 -7.67
C SER A 16 -5.60 7.65 -7.65
N ALA A 17 -4.67 8.12 -6.82
CA ALA A 17 -3.35 7.49 -6.70
C ALA A 17 -3.49 6.07 -6.12
N ALA A 18 -4.34 5.88 -5.12
CA ALA A 18 -4.57 4.56 -4.53
C ALA A 18 -5.13 3.58 -5.55
N MET A 19 -6.08 4.01 -6.37
CA MET A 19 -6.67 3.18 -7.41
C MET A 19 -5.65 2.84 -8.51
N ALA A 20 -4.83 3.81 -8.89
CA ALA A 20 -3.77 3.58 -9.86
C ALA A 20 -2.75 2.56 -9.34
N ALA A 21 -2.43 2.63 -8.06
CA ALA A 21 -1.53 1.68 -7.41
C ALA A 21 -2.09 0.26 -7.44
N GLU A 22 -3.36 0.11 -7.11
CA GLU A 22 -4.03 -1.20 -7.14
C GLU A 22 -3.97 -1.81 -8.54
N LYS A 23 -4.29 -1.02 -9.55
CA LYS A 23 -4.27 -1.47 -10.94
C LYS A 23 -2.86 -1.88 -11.37
N ALA A 24 -1.88 -1.06 -11.06
CA ALA A 24 -0.49 -1.33 -11.43
C ALA A 24 0.02 -2.60 -10.78
N CYS A 25 -0.27 -2.80 -9.49
CA CYS A 25 0.15 -3.99 -8.77
C CYS A 25 -0.53 -5.24 -9.32
N GLY A 26 -1.82 -5.14 -9.68
CA GLY A 26 -2.53 -6.24 -10.30
C GLY A 26 -1.91 -6.65 -11.63
N GLN A 27 -1.55 -5.68 -12.46
CA GLN A 27 -0.91 -5.94 -13.74
C GLN A 27 0.49 -6.51 -13.60
N ALA A 28 1.21 -6.11 -12.55
CA ALA A 28 2.56 -6.58 -12.30
C ALA A 28 2.60 -7.92 -11.56
N GLY A 29 1.45 -8.44 -11.14
CA GLY A 29 1.39 -9.67 -10.38
C GLY A 29 1.82 -9.53 -8.93
N LEU A 30 1.86 -8.31 -8.39
CA LEU A 30 2.18 -8.06 -7.00
C LEU A 30 0.95 -8.34 -6.13
N PRO A 31 1.03 -9.28 -5.19
CA PRO A 31 -0.11 -9.57 -4.33
C PRO A 31 -0.36 -8.45 -3.32
N GLY A 32 -1.61 -8.16 -3.08
CA GLY A 32 -2.03 -7.15 -2.11
C GLY A 32 -3.44 -6.67 -2.39
N ARG A 33 -3.88 -5.69 -1.61
CA ARG A 33 -5.22 -5.12 -1.79
C ARG A 33 -5.30 -3.73 -1.19
N ILE A 34 -6.28 -2.96 -1.67
CA ILE A 34 -6.61 -1.67 -1.08
C ILE A 34 -7.44 -1.93 0.18
N ILE A 35 -7.07 -1.25 1.26
CA ILE A 35 -7.79 -1.31 2.54
C ILE A 35 -7.98 0.09 3.09
N PRO A 36 -8.94 0.28 3.99
CA PRO A 36 -8.99 1.51 4.79
C PRO A 36 -7.72 1.59 5.64
N VAL A 37 -7.14 2.77 5.72
CA VAL A 37 -5.91 2.96 6.49
C VAL A 37 -6.19 2.73 7.98
N PRO A 38 -5.35 1.92 8.68
CA PRO A 38 -5.52 1.72 10.12
C PRO A 38 -5.41 3.02 10.91
N ARG A 39 -6.01 3.04 12.10
CA ARG A 39 -6.03 4.24 12.95
C ARG A 39 -4.65 4.75 13.33
N GLU A 40 -3.68 3.85 13.42
CA GLU A 40 -2.31 4.20 13.79
C GLU A 40 -1.61 5.00 12.71
N ILE A 41 -2.16 5.01 11.51
CA ILE A 41 -1.58 5.67 10.35
C ILE A 41 -2.50 6.81 9.91
N THR A 42 -1.92 7.98 9.68
CA THR A 42 -2.67 9.12 9.14
C THR A 42 -2.43 9.19 7.63
N ALA A 43 -3.50 9.28 6.85
CA ALA A 43 -3.40 9.44 5.41
C ALA A 43 -4.54 10.30 4.89
N ASP A 44 -4.23 11.18 3.93
CA ASP A 44 -5.19 12.14 3.42
C ASP A 44 -6.39 11.49 2.74
N CYS A 45 -6.18 10.44 1.95
CA CYS A 45 -7.29 9.81 1.22
C CYS A 45 -7.99 8.69 2.00
N GLY A 46 -7.45 8.28 3.13
CA GLY A 46 -8.03 7.22 3.96
C GLY A 46 -7.87 5.81 3.40
N LEU A 47 -7.26 5.64 2.24
CA LEU A 47 -7.01 4.33 1.62
C LEU A 47 -5.52 4.04 1.57
N GLY A 48 -5.18 2.75 1.70
CA GLY A 48 -3.80 2.30 1.60
C GLY A 48 -3.70 0.99 0.84
N TRP A 49 -2.52 0.74 0.28
CA TRP A 49 -2.20 -0.53 -0.35
C TRP A 49 -1.54 -1.44 0.68
N ARG A 50 -2.13 -2.60 0.91
CA ARG A 50 -1.61 -3.59 1.87
C ARG A 50 -0.94 -4.73 1.13
N THR A 51 0.29 -5.06 1.52
CA THR A 51 1.01 -6.21 0.96
C THR A 51 1.94 -6.77 2.04
N ALA A 52 2.50 -7.95 1.79
CA ALA A 52 3.48 -8.54 2.71
C ALA A 52 4.73 -7.66 2.77
N PRO A 53 5.38 -7.52 3.94
CA PRO A 53 6.57 -6.67 4.08
C PRO A 53 7.71 -7.04 3.13
N GLU A 54 7.82 -8.32 2.78
CA GLU A 54 8.84 -8.81 1.85
C GLU A 54 8.69 -8.24 0.45
N ASN A 55 7.51 -7.71 0.12
CA ASN A 55 7.25 -7.08 -1.17
C ASN A 55 7.57 -5.59 -1.19
N TRP A 56 8.13 -5.04 -0.12
CA TRP A 56 8.39 -3.60 -0.02
C TRP A 56 9.25 -3.09 -1.19
N GLU A 57 10.39 -3.73 -1.43
CA GLU A 57 11.29 -3.30 -2.49
C GLU A 57 10.63 -3.33 -3.86
N LYS A 58 9.89 -4.40 -4.14
CA LYS A 58 9.19 -4.55 -5.43
C LYS A 58 8.10 -3.49 -5.58
N THR A 59 7.34 -3.25 -4.52
CA THR A 59 6.28 -2.25 -4.51
C THR A 59 6.86 -0.86 -4.72
N GLU A 60 7.90 -0.52 -3.97
CA GLU A 60 8.56 0.78 -4.09
C GLU A 60 9.13 1.01 -5.49
N ALA A 61 9.80 -0.01 -6.03
CA ALA A 61 10.38 0.09 -7.37
C ALA A 61 9.29 0.31 -8.43
N LEU A 62 8.17 -0.42 -8.31
CA LEU A 62 7.06 -0.27 -9.25
C LEU A 62 6.47 1.14 -9.18
N PHE A 63 6.19 1.63 -7.98
CA PHE A 63 5.58 2.95 -7.81
C PHE A 63 6.51 4.06 -8.29
N LYS A 64 7.80 3.93 -8.05
CA LYS A 64 8.79 4.90 -8.56
C LYS A 64 8.87 4.88 -10.07
N SER A 65 8.83 3.70 -10.69
CA SER A 65 8.90 3.58 -12.15
C SER A 65 7.70 4.23 -12.83
N LEU A 66 6.56 4.28 -12.15
CA LEU A 66 5.34 4.90 -12.66
C LEU A 66 5.18 6.36 -12.24
N SER A 67 6.15 6.90 -11.51
CA SER A 67 6.07 8.24 -10.92
C SER A 67 4.81 8.44 -10.09
N LEU A 68 4.37 7.37 -9.43
CA LEU A 68 3.17 7.41 -8.62
C LEU A 68 3.46 8.09 -7.28
N GLU A 69 2.66 9.09 -6.94
CA GLU A 69 2.83 9.79 -5.68
C GLU A 69 2.32 8.93 -4.52
N THR A 70 3.17 8.80 -3.50
CA THR A 70 2.81 8.10 -2.27
C THR A 70 3.03 9.02 -1.08
N ASP A 71 2.18 8.89 -0.05
CA ASP A 71 2.32 9.64 1.18
C ASP A 71 3.39 9.02 2.07
N GLY A 72 3.34 7.72 2.27
CA GLY A 72 4.33 7.05 3.10
C GLY A 72 4.22 5.53 3.05
N TYR A 73 5.23 4.89 3.59
CA TYR A 73 5.33 3.45 3.72
C TYR A 73 5.40 3.11 5.21
N HIS A 74 4.53 2.21 5.66
CA HIS A 74 4.39 1.90 7.07
C HIS A 74 4.32 0.39 7.29
N ILE A 75 4.91 -0.09 8.38
CA ILE A 75 4.73 -1.47 8.80
C ILE A 75 3.70 -1.47 9.93
N CYS A 76 2.68 -2.26 9.78
CA CYS A 76 1.56 -2.30 10.71
C CYS A 76 1.17 -3.74 11.02
N MET A 77 0.81 -3.99 12.27
CA MET A 77 0.32 -5.31 12.69
C MET A 77 -1.19 -5.37 12.51
N LEU A 78 -1.64 -6.26 11.68
CA LEU A 78 -3.08 -6.42 11.41
C LEU A 78 -3.54 -7.87 11.55
#